data_8a5d1b4971090ac0d3a08a4e5e8f6207
#
_entry.id   8a5d1b4971090ac0d3a08a4e5e8f6207
#
_cell.length_a   1.000
_cell.length_b   1.000
_cell.length_c   1.000
_cell.angle_alpha   90.00
_cell.angle_beta   90.00
_cell.angle_gamma   90.00
#
_symmetry.space_group_name_H-M   'P 1'
#
loop_
_entity.id
_entity.type
_entity.pdbx_description
1 polymer ?
#
loop_
_entity_poly.entity_id
_entity_poly.type
_entity_poly.pdbx_seq_one_letter_code
_entity_poly.pdbx_strand_id
1 'polypeptide(L)'
;MKGYKLFMLDNHAIEVYENYLLGKTKVLSLKELIKKDKIDDIVEDEQEKINQRIEEANSVIQEKKAIAIIAYAITKVLRWTPVYAADNLTSDIVDQLKIRGLFKYIDTPMTIVATGDYKWIIKKVFPLEVPYNMCDQAVDIYKKILNGQMKSFPHEYFKDEHGEEKLAAILKYYIATNFAISSIEDLYIAFGRDKNRVSKLDKACLYYAYSGIYESPLELLHYSIGKDKDDFLYEFYSYMNVFDEVAKNF
;
A
#
# COMPACT_ATOMS: atom_id res chain seq x y z
N MET A 1 -22.35 10.41 21.91
CA MET A 1 -20.90 10.44 21.70
C MET A 1 -20.33 9.08 22.13
N LYS A 2 -20.05 8.18 21.20
CA LYS A 2 -19.36 6.91 21.51
C LYS A 2 -17.90 7.27 21.75
N GLY A 3 -17.42 7.00 22.98
CA GLY A 3 -16.05 7.28 23.37
C GLY A 3 -15.07 6.53 22.48
N TYR A 4 -14.28 7.28 21.74
CA TYR A 4 -13.09 6.77 21.11
C TYR A 4 -12.23 6.16 22.21
N LYS A 5 -11.86 4.86 22.09
CA LYS A 5 -10.79 4.30 22.91
C LYS A 5 -9.57 5.16 22.62
N LEU A 6 -9.32 6.14 23.48
CA LEU A 6 -8.11 6.92 23.44
C LEU A 6 -6.96 5.91 23.52
N PHE A 7 -6.22 5.76 22.43
CA PHE A 7 -4.86 5.23 22.54
C PHE A 7 -4.22 5.96 23.69
N MET A 8 -3.54 5.23 24.57
CA MET A 8 -2.82 5.88 25.67
C MET A 8 -1.89 6.91 25.03
N LEU A 9 -2.33 8.16 25.04
CA LEU A 9 -1.56 9.27 24.50
C LEU A 9 -0.29 9.32 25.34
N ASP A 10 0.86 9.17 24.71
CA ASP A 10 2.13 9.45 25.36
C ASP A 10 2.20 10.96 25.58
N ASN A 11 1.73 11.41 26.75
CA ASN A 11 1.62 12.83 27.08
C ASN A 11 2.96 13.55 26.96
N HIS A 12 4.05 12.86 27.29
CA HIS A 12 5.41 13.41 27.13
C HIS A 12 5.79 13.60 25.66
N ALA A 13 5.52 12.62 24.82
CA ALA A 13 5.78 12.73 23.37
C ALA A 13 4.94 13.84 22.74
N ILE A 14 3.71 14.03 23.18
CA ILE A 14 2.82 15.10 22.72
C ILE A 14 3.34 16.47 23.16
N GLU A 15 3.72 16.63 24.42
CA GLU A 15 4.28 17.89 24.94
C GLU A 15 5.56 18.30 24.19
N VAL A 16 6.47 17.34 23.94
CA VAL A 16 7.67 17.59 23.13
C VAL A 16 7.31 18.00 21.71
N TYR A 17 6.30 17.36 21.12
CA TYR A 17 5.84 17.69 19.77
C TYR A 17 5.21 19.10 19.70
N GLU A 18 4.36 19.48 20.66
CA GLU A 18 3.78 20.83 20.74
C GLU A 18 4.86 21.90 20.86
N ASN A 19 5.85 21.68 21.73
CA ASN A 19 6.99 22.60 21.88
C ASN A 19 7.81 22.70 20.59
N TYR A 20 7.92 21.62 19.83
CA TYR A 20 8.58 21.60 18.52
C TYR A 20 7.78 22.36 17.46
N LEU A 21 6.46 22.19 17.40
CA LEU A 21 5.58 22.96 16.50
C LEU A 21 5.67 24.45 16.77
N LEU A 22 5.66 24.85 18.07
CA LEU A 22 5.77 26.24 18.49
C LEU A 22 7.17 26.84 18.32
N GLY A 23 8.14 26.07 17.83
CA GLY A 23 9.51 26.51 17.65
C GLY A 23 10.29 26.70 18.97
N LYS A 24 9.77 26.23 20.10
CA LYS A 24 10.41 26.33 21.42
C LYS A 24 11.55 25.34 21.59
N THR A 25 11.53 24.23 20.84
CA THR A 25 12.57 23.20 20.87
C THR A 25 13.14 22.95 19.49
N LYS A 26 14.40 22.52 19.41
CA LYS A 26 15.07 22.21 18.14
C LYS A 26 14.64 20.82 17.62
N VAL A 27 14.80 20.59 16.31
CA VAL A 27 14.57 19.30 15.64
C VAL A 27 15.24 18.11 16.36
N LEU A 28 16.35 18.36 17.07
CA LEU A 28 17.07 17.36 17.86
C LEU A 28 16.20 16.73 18.96
N SER A 29 15.35 17.52 19.63
CA SER A 29 14.54 17.06 20.77
C SER A 29 13.52 15.99 20.37
N LEU A 30 12.91 16.12 19.17
CA LEU A 30 11.99 15.08 18.67
C LEU A 30 12.75 13.82 18.24
N LYS A 31 13.94 13.98 17.66
CA LYS A 31 14.82 12.85 17.33
C LYS A 31 15.35 12.15 18.57
N GLU A 32 15.63 12.88 19.63
CA GLU A 32 16.09 12.33 20.90
C GLU A 32 15.00 11.58 21.63
N LEU A 33 13.77 12.11 21.62
CA LEU A 33 12.60 11.44 22.20
C LEU A 33 12.34 10.05 21.59
N ILE A 34 12.63 9.90 20.30
CA ILE A 34 12.39 8.69 19.53
C ILE A 34 13.66 7.82 19.45
N LYS A 35 14.84 8.32 19.85
CA LYS A 35 16.08 7.52 19.93
C LYS A 35 15.99 6.45 21.02
N LYS A 36 16.72 5.36 20.78
CA LYS A 36 16.94 4.26 21.73
C LYS A 36 17.43 4.77 23.07
N ASP A 37 16.83 4.34 24.16
CA ASP A 37 17.47 4.37 25.47
C ASP A 37 18.68 3.42 25.39
N LYS A 38 19.88 3.96 25.56
CA LYS A 38 21.08 3.14 25.65
C LYS A 38 21.02 2.37 26.96
N ILE A 39 20.95 1.06 26.87
CA ILE A 39 21.21 0.16 28.01
C ILE A 39 22.68 -0.19 27.92
N ASP A 40 23.45 0.30 28.89
CA ASP A 40 24.87 0.02 29.02
C ASP A 40 25.11 -1.38 29.63
N ASP A 41 26.01 -2.11 29.01
CA ASP A 41 26.80 -3.26 29.48
C ASP A 41 26.10 -4.50 30.09
N ILE A 42 25.96 -5.56 29.28
CA ILE A 42 25.80 -6.95 29.73
C ILE A 42 26.58 -7.92 28.81
N VAL A 43 27.14 -8.98 29.43
CA VAL A 43 28.10 -9.98 28.96
C VAL A 43 27.83 -10.74 27.65
N GLU A 44 28.90 -11.13 26.92
CA GLU A 44 28.99 -11.40 25.48
C GLU A 44 28.19 -12.60 24.88
N ASP A 45 27.82 -13.65 25.56
CA ASP A 45 27.28 -14.90 24.96
C ASP A 45 25.75 -15.05 24.93
N GLU A 46 25.02 -14.32 25.75
CA GLU A 46 23.56 -14.15 25.64
C GLU A 46 23.19 -12.83 24.94
N GLN A 47 24.17 -12.04 24.64
CA GLN A 47 24.07 -10.64 24.23
C GLN A 47 23.30 -10.45 22.91
N GLU A 48 23.49 -11.35 21.94
CA GLU A 48 22.88 -11.18 20.62
C GLU A 48 21.36 -11.37 20.65
N LYS A 49 20.88 -12.37 21.41
CA LYS A 49 19.44 -12.59 21.62
C LYS A 49 18.80 -11.50 22.48
N ILE A 50 19.53 -11.03 23.49
CA ILE A 50 19.06 -9.93 24.34
C ILE A 50 19.04 -8.63 23.54
N ASN A 51 20.07 -8.34 22.76
CA ASN A 51 20.15 -7.17 21.91
C ASN A 51 19.03 -7.16 20.85
N GLN A 52 18.73 -8.31 20.23
CA GLN A 52 17.63 -8.43 19.29
C GLN A 52 16.27 -8.13 19.96
N ARG A 53 16.02 -8.69 21.14
CA ARG A 53 14.78 -8.41 21.92
C ARG A 53 14.67 -6.95 22.36
N ILE A 54 15.80 -6.34 22.73
CA ILE A 54 15.86 -4.92 23.08
C ILE A 54 15.60 -4.06 21.84
N GLU A 55 16.13 -4.44 20.68
CA GLU A 55 15.88 -3.73 19.42
C GLU A 55 14.42 -3.80 19.00
N GLU A 56 13.80 -4.97 19.10
CA GLU A 56 12.39 -5.18 18.84
C GLU A 56 11.51 -4.35 19.80
N ALA A 57 11.81 -4.38 21.10
CA ALA A 57 11.10 -3.61 22.11
C ALA A 57 11.22 -2.08 21.88
N ASN A 58 12.43 -1.61 21.54
CA ASN A 58 12.66 -0.20 21.21
C ASN A 58 11.93 0.22 19.93
N SER A 59 11.89 -0.65 18.91
CA SER A 59 11.13 -0.40 17.68
C SER A 59 9.64 -0.20 17.97
N VAL A 60 9.05 -1.07 18.79
CA VAL A 60 7.63 -0.97 19.20
C VAL A 60 7.36 0.32 19.97
N ILE A 61 8.27 0.74 20.86
CA ILE A 61 8.11 2.00 21.61
C ILE A 61 8.20 3.20 20.67
N GLN A 62 9.12 3.19 19.74
CA GLN A 62 9.29 4.25 18.74
C GLN A 62 8.07 4.39 17.84
N GLU A 63 7.52 3.26 17.37
CA GLU A 63 6.30 3.22 16.57
C GLU A 63 5.12 3.80 17.35
N LYS A 64 4.89 3.37 18.60
CA LYS A 64 3.81 3.89 19.45
C LYS A 64 3.90 5.40 19.64
N LYS A 65 5.09 5.94 19.89
CA LYS A 65 5.31 7.38 20.03
C LYS A 65 5.00 8.13 18.72
N ALA A 66 5.46 7.61 17.58
CA ALA A 66 5.20 8.19 16.28
C ALA A 66 3.69 8.20 15.96
N ILE A 67 2.99 7.08 16.19
CA ILE A 67 1.55 6.97 16.02
C ILE A 67 0.81 7.98 16.90
N ALA A 68 1.17 8.10 18.19
CA ALA A 68 0.53 9.04 19.11
C ALA A 68 0.67 10.50 18.63
N ILE A 69 1.86 10.89 18.18
CA ILE A 69 2.11 12.24 17.67
C ILE A 69 1.32 12.51 16.39
N ILE A 70 1.28 11.57 15.45
CA ILE A 70 0.52 11.76 14.20
C ILE A 70 -0.98 11.80 14.49
N ALA A 71 -1.49 10.91 15.36
CA ALA A 71 -2.88 10.94 15.79
C ALA A 71 -3.27 12.28 16.41
N TYR A 72 -2.41 12.83 17.27
CA TYR A 72 -2.60 14.15 17.87
C TYR A 72 -2.58 15.27 16.81
N ALA A 73 -1.62 15.25 15.90
CA ALA A 73 -1.51 16.22 14.81
C ALA A 73 -2.79 16.26 13.95
N ILE A 74 -3.33 15.11 13.59
CA ILE A 74 -4.56 15.00 12.80
C ILE A 74 -5.78 15.47 13.62
N THR A 75 -5.97 14.92 14.81
CA THR A 75 -7.24 15.08 15.54
C THR A 75 -7.31 16.36 16.36
N LYS A 76 -6.19 16.87 16.86
CA LYS A 76 -6.14 18.06 17.73
C LYS A 76 -5.62 19.30 17.02
N VAL A 77 -4.54 19.18 16.25
CA VAL A 77 -3.97 20.34 15.55
C VAL A 77 -4.81 20.68 14.32
N LEU A 78 -5.05 19.74 13.42
CA LEU A 78 -5.90 19.95 12.23
C LEU A 78 -7.41 19.90 12.55
N ARG A 79 -7.78 19.25 13.64
CA ARG A 79 -9.19 18.96 14.00
C ARG A 79 -9.93 18.17 12.92
N TRP A 80 -9.23 17.30 12.23
CA TRP A 80 -9.79 16.45 11.18
C TRP A 80 -10.22 15.10 11.73
N THR A 81 -11.24 14.51 11.08
CA THR A 81 -11.56 13.09 11.30
C THR A 81 -10.53 12.23 10.58
N PRO A 82 -10.27 10.99 11.05
CA PRO A 82 -9.37 10.07 10.36
C PRO A 82 -9.72 9.84 8.89
N VAL A 83 -11.01 9.66 8.58
CA VAL A 83 -11.48 9.47 7.20
C VAL A 83 -11.17 10.69 6.34
N TYR A 84 -11.46 11.89 6.83
CA TYR A 84 -11.15 13.12 6.10
C TYR A 84 -9.64 13.29 5.89
N ALA A 85 -8.84 12.97 6.90
CA ALA A 85 -7.38 13.01 6.79
C ALA A 85 -6.84 12.01 5.75
N ALA A 86 -7.42 10.82 5.66
CA ALA A 86 -7.03 9.83 4.67
C ALA A 86 -7.17 10.33 3.23
N ASP A 87 -8.18 11.16 2.95
CA ASP A 87 -8.46 11.67 1.62
C ASP A 87 -7.80 13.03 1.32
N ASN A 88 -7.46 13.82 2.36
CA ASN A 88 -7.06 15.21 2.17
C ASN A 88 -5.66 15.56 2.70
N LEU A 89 -4.95 14.61 3.33
CA LEU A 89 -3.59 14.86 3.81
C LEU A 89 -2.63 14.97 2.61
N THR A 90 -1.98 16.11 2.48
CA THR A 90 -1.03 16.41 1.40
C THR A 90 0.39 16.53 1.93
N SER A 91 1.37 16.52 1.01
CA SER A 91 2.79 16.72 1.32
C SER A 91 3.03 18.04 2.07
N ASP A 92 2.38 19.12 1.62
CA ASP A 92 2.54 20.45 2.21
C ASP A 92 2.01 20.49 3.66
N ILE A 93 0.87 19.84 3.90
CA ILE A 93 0.29 19.75 5.25
C ILE A 93 1.20 18.92 6.17
N VAL A 94 1.72 17.79 5.66
CA VAL A 94 2.68 16.93 6.39
C VAL A 94 3.93 17.71 6.79
N ASP A 95 4.43 18.58 5.90
CA ASP A 95 5.60 19.42 6.15
C ASP A 95 5.29 20.55 7.14
N GLN A 96 4.12 21.19 7.01
CA GLN A 96 3.66 22.20 7.97
C GLN A 96 3.51 21.61 9.39
N LEU A 97 2.98 20.40 9.49
CA LEU A 97 2.88 19.64 10.74
C LEU A 97 4.23 19.09 11.23
N LYS A 98 5.27 19.14 10.40
CA LYS A 98 6.62 18.62 10.70
C LYS A 98 6.64 17.13 11.10
N ILE A 99 5.69 16.34 10.61
CA ILE A 99 5.53 14.91 10.97
C ILE A 99 6.18 13.94 9.98
N ARG A 100 6.67 14.40 8.82
CA ARG A 100 7.30 13.54 7.79
C ARG A 100 8.39 12.64 8.36
N GLY A 101 9.22 13.16 9.25
CA GLY A 101 10.31 12.41 9.88
C GLY A 101 9.87 11.25 10.79
N LEU A 102 8.57 11.20 11.15
CA LEU A 102 8.01 10.14 11.99
C LEU A 102 7.64 8.89 11.19
N PHE A 103 7.39 9.01 9.89
CA PHE A 103 6.91 7.91 9.05
C PHE A 103 7.89 6.73 8.98
N LYS A 104 9.19 6.98 9.13
CA LYS A 104 10.21 5.93 9.19
C LYS A 104 10.13 5.02 10.42
N TYR A 105 9.41 5.44 11.47
CA TYR A 105 9.20 4.64 12.68
C TYR A 105 7.88 3.86 12.66
N ILE A 106 7.05 4.11 11.66
CA ILE A 106 5.85 3.33 11.40
C ILE A 106 6.22 2.32 10.31
N ASP A 107 5.88 1.07 10.50
CA ASP A 107 6.09 0.03 9.49
C ASP A 107 5.35 0.43 8.20
N THR A 108 6.03 1.23 7.40
CA THR A 108 5.50 1.81 6.18
C THR A 108 6.50 1.51 5.08
N PRO A 109 6.08 0.80 4.03
CA PRO A 109 6.94 0.57 2.88
C PRO A 109 7.50 1.89 2.35
N MET A 110 8.82 1.96 2.12
CA MET A 110 9.51 3.18 1.63
C MET A 110 8.85 3.74 0.36
N THR A 111 8.28 2.86 -0.46
CA THR A 111 7.53 3.20 -1.67
C THR A 111 6.32 4.09 -1.41
N ILE A 112 5.64 3.92 -0.27
CA ILE A 112 4.45 4.70 0.10
C ILE A 112 4.83 6.15 0.44
N VAL A 113 5.92 6.33 1.15
CA VAL A 113 6.44 7.67 1.48
C VAL A 113 6.84 8.42 0.19
N ALA A 114 7.43 7.70 -0.76
CA ALA A 114 7.83 8.28 -2.05
C ALA A 114 6.64 8.65 -2.95
N THR A 115 5.52 7.92 -2.85
CA THR A 115 4.32 8.16 -3.67
C THR A 115 3.40 9.24 -3.09
N GLY A 116 3.65 9.69 -1.85
CA GLY A 116 2.76 10.61 -1.13
C GLY A 116 1.40 9.98 -0.79
N ASP A 117 1.35 8.67 -0.66
CA ASP A 117 0.12 7.97 -0.26
C ASP A 117 -0.05 7.98 1.27
N TYR A 118 -0.58 9.08 1.75
CA TYR A 118 -0.80 9.27 3.18
C TYR A 118 -1.99 8.47 3.73
N LYS A 119 -2.86 7.92 2.87
CA LYS A 119 -3.95 7.03 3.32
C LYS A 119 -3.41 5.85 4.11
N TRP A 120 -2.31 5.26 3.65
CA TRP A 120 -1.65 4.17 4.35
C TRP A 120 -1.18 4.56 5.75
N ILE A 121 -0.53 5.73 5.86
CA ILE A 121 -0.10 6.27 7.15
C ILE A 121 -1.29 6.47 8.08
N ILE A 122 -2.36 7.09 7.57
CA ILE A 122 -3.58 7.33 8.36
C ILE A 122 -4.26 6.02 8.75
N LYS A 123 -4.27 5.01 7.87
CA LYS A 123 -4.77 3.66 8.20
C LYS A 123 -3.97 3.00 9.31
N LYS A 124 -2.64 3.11 9.28
CA LYS A 124 -1.77 2.56 10.35
C LYS A 124 -2.01 3.27 11.68
N VAL A 125 -2.25 4.57 11.66
CA VAL A 125 -2.54 5.39 12.85
C VAL A 125 -3.98 5.15 13.37
N PHE A 126 -4.95 4.94 12.48
CA PHE A 126 -6.37 4.78 12.80
C PHE A 126 -6.95 3.51 12.13
N PRO A 127 -6.52 2.32 12.55
CA PRO A 127 -6.83 1.07 11.84
C PRO A 127 -8.31 0.69 11.84
N LEU A 128 -9.10 1.19 12.78
CA LEU A 128 -10.54 0.90 12.88
C LEU A 128 -11.41 1.90 12.13
N GLU A 129 -10.93 3.14 11.97
CA GLU A 129 -11.69 4.25 11.40
C GLU A 129 -11.49 4.39 9.88
N VAL A 130 -10.37 3.92 9.36
CA VAL A 130 -10.03 4.04 7.93
C VAL A 130 -10.03 2.65 7.29
N PRO A 131 -11.08 2.27 6.57
CA PRO A 131 -11.17 0.99 5.87
C PRO A 131 -10.33 1.02 4.58
N TYR A 132 -9.01 0.92 4.71
CA TYR A 132 -8.06 0.96 3.62
C TYR A 132 -7.07 -0.20 3.73
N ASN A 133 -6.89 -0.95 2.68
CA ASN A 133 -6.00 -2.11 2.64
C ASN A 133 -4.99 -2.01 1.48
N MET A 134 -4.08 -3.00 1.36
CA MET A 134 -3.05 -2.99 0.33
C MET A 134 -3.61 -3.09 -1.10
N CYS A 135 -4.75 -3.75 -1.27
CA CYS A 135 -5.41 -3.84 -2.56
C CYS A 135 -5.98 -2.48 -2.98
N ASP A 136 -6.62 -1.75 -2.05
CA ASP A 136 -7.12 -0.39 -2.30
C ASP A 136 -5.96 0.56 -2.65
N GLN A 137 -4.84 0.44 -1.93
CA GLN A 137 -3.63 1.19 -2.24
C GLN A 137 -3.09 0.89 -3.65
N ALA A 138 -3.03 -0.38 -4.01
CA ALA A 138 -2.54 -0.80 -5.32
C ALA A 138 -3.39 -0.20 -6.45
N VAL A 139 -4.71 -0.20 -6.27
CA VAL A 139 -5.65 0.43 -7.19
C VAL A 139 -5.47 1.95 -7.24
N ASP A 140 -5.24 2.61 -6.11
CA ASP A 140 -5.01 4.07 -6.08
C ASP A 140 -3.69 4.46 -6.75
N ILE A 141 -2.61 3.68 -6.56
CA ILE A 141 -1.36 3.87 -7.30
C ILE A 141 -1.59 3.69 -8.80
N TYR A 142 -2.33 2.65 -9.18
CA TYR A 142 -2.66 2.39 -10.58
C TYR A 142 -3.44 3.54 -11.21
N LYS A 143 -4.42 4.10 -10.53
CA LYS A 143 -5.14 5.31 -10.98
C LYS A 143 -4.19 6.49 -11.20
N LYS A 144 -3.22 6.70 -10.30
CA LYS A 144 -2.20 7.75 -10.44
C LYS A 144 -1.33 7.53 -11.70
N ILE A 145 -1.01 6.28 -12.03
CA ILE A 145 -0.28 5.94 -13.27
C ILE A 145 -1.15 6.24 -14.49
N LEU A 146 -2.39 5.79 -14.50
CA LEU A 146 -3.32 6.05 -15.61
C LEU A 146 -3.55 7.56 -15.86
N ASN A 147 -3.56 8.35 -14.80
CA ASN A 147 -3.75 9.80 -14.86
C ASN A 147 -2.44 10.57 -15.12
N GLY A 148 -1.33 9.89 -15.34
CA GLY A 148 -0.03 10.50 -15.60
C GLY A 148 0.63 11.19 -14.39
N GLN A 149 0.07 11.01 -13.19
CA GLN A 149 0.63 11.52 -11.93
C GLN A 149 1.84 10.71 -11.46
N MET A 150 1.93 9.45 -11.91
CA MET A 150 3.08 8.57 -11.71
C MET A 150 3.47 7.93 -13.04
N LYS A 151 4.78 7.69 -13.24
CA LYS A 151 5.28 7.07 -14.48
C LYS A 151 5.09 5.55 -14.50
N SER A 152 5.23 4.90 -13.35
CA SER A 152 5.17 3.44 -13.19
C SER A 152 4.93 3.08 -11.72
N PHE A 153 4.67 1.79 -11.46
CA PHE A 153 4.71 1.27 -10.12
C PHE A 153 6.11 1.44 -9.49
N PRO A 154 6.20 1.57 -8.17
CA PRO A 154 7.48 1.56 -7.47
C PRO A 154 8.29 0.30 -7.79
N HIS A 155 9.63 0.42 -7.74
CA HIS A 155 10.51 -0.72 -7.93
C HIS A 155 10.19 -1.84 -6.94
N GLU A 156 10.12 -3.08 -7.42
CA GLU A 156 9.80 -4.28 -6.61
C GLU A 156 8.42 -4.28 -5.91
N TYR A 157 7.50 -3.43 -6.32
CA TYR A 157 6.19 -3.27 -5.68
C TYR A 157 5.38 -4.57 -5.56
N PHE A 158 5.55 -5.50 -6.49
CA PHE A 158 4.84 -6.78 -6.56
C PHE A 158 5.67 -7.98 -6.08
N LYS A 159 6.88 -7.76 -5.55
CA LYS A 159 7.78 -8.85 -5.13
C LYS A 159 7.59 -9.29 -3.69
N ASP A 160 6.76 -8.60 -2.92
CA ASP A 160 6.44 -8.99 -1.56
C ASP A 160 5.39 -10.12 -1.51
N GLU A 161 5.12 -10.64 -0.32
CA GLU A 161 4.15 -11.71 -0.08
C GLU A 161 2.70 -11.39 -0.51
N HIS A 162 2.39 -10.11 -0.74
CA HIS A 162 1.08 -9.63 -1.19
C HIS A 162 1.06 -9.19 -2.65
N GLY A 163 2.12 -9.47 -3.40
CA GLY A 163 2.26 -9.03 -4.79
C GLY A 163 1.13 -9.49 -5.69
N GLU A 164 0.72 -10.75 -5.56
CA GLU A 164 -0.37 -11.34 -6.33
C GLU A 164 -1.73 -10.71 -5.97
N GLU A 165 -2.00 -10.47 -4.69
CA GLU A 165 -3.25 -9.84 -4.23
C GLU A 165 -3.38 -8.42 -4.78
N LYS A 166 -2.29 -7.64 -4.75
CA LYS A 166 -2.22 -6.30 -5.33
C LYS A 166 -2.50 -6.32 -6.83
N LEU A 167 -1.85 -7.26 -7.53
CA LEU A 167 -2.02 -7.40 -8.97
C LEU A 167 -3.44 -7.81 -9.34
N ALA A 168 -4.02 -8.75 -8.60
CA ALA A 168 -5.41 -9.17 -8.77
C ALA A 168 -6.39 -8.00 -8.59
N ALA A 169 -6.17 -7.17 -7.57
CA ALA A 169 -7.02 -5.99 -7.31
C ALA A 169 -6.94 -4.97 -8.45
N ILE A 170 -5.73 -4.69 -8.93
CA ILE A 170 -5.50 -3.78 -10.07
C ILE A 170 -6.18 -4.31 -11.34
N LEU A 171 -6.02 -5.59 -11.64
CA LEU A 171 -6.62 -6.19 -12.83
C LEU A 171 -8.15 -6.18 -12.76
N LYS A 172 -8.72 -6.55 -11.61
CA LYS A 172 -10.17 -6.46 -11.38
C LYS A 172 -10.69 -5.04 -11.62
N TYR A 173 -9.98 -4.04 -11.10
CA TYR A 173 -10.33 -2.64 -11.32
C TYR A 173 -10.24 -2.27 -12.81
N TYR A 174 -9.16 -2.65 -13.51
CA TYR A 174 -8.96 -2.37 -14.93
C TYR A 174 -10.06 -3.00 -15.78
N ILE A 175 -10.36 -4.27 -15.57
CA ILE A 175 -11.41 -4.99 -16.29
C ILE A 175 -12.77 -4.35 -16.03
N ALA A 176 -13.14 -4.15 -14.77
CA ALA A 176 -14.43 -3.56 -14.41
C ALA A 176 -14.63 -2.14 -14.96
N THR A 177 -13.54 -1.40 -15.16
CA THR A 177 -13.61 -0.02 -15.67
C THR A 177 -13.70 0.03 -17.19
N ASN A 178 -13.11 -0.93 -17.90
CA ASN A 178 -12.93 -0.84 -19.35
C ASN A 178 -13.73 -1.86 -20.15
N PHE A 179 -14.27 -2.91 -19.52
CA PHE A 179 -14.92 -4.02 -20.20
C PHE A 179 -16.17 -4.48 -19.44
N ALA A 180 -17.22 -4.87 -20.17
CA ALA A 180 -18.37 -5.56 -19.63
C ALA A 180 -18.11 -7.07 -19.73
N ILE A 181 -17.43 -7.65 -18.74
CA ILE A 181 -17.04 -9.05 -18.70
C ILE A 181 -17.78 -9.75 -17.56
N SER A 182 -18.48 -10.84 -17.89
CA SER A 182 -19.19 -11.70 -16.94
C SER A 182 -18.82 -13.18 -17.05
N SER A 183 -18.09 -13.56 -18.11
CA SER A 183 -17.78 -14.95 -18.43
C SER A 183 -16.37 -15.09 -19.04
N ILE A 184 -15.88 -16.32 -19.13
CA ILE A 184 -14.64 -16.64 -19.86
C ILE A 184 -14.78 -16.34 -21.36
N GLU A 185 -15.97 -16.55 -21.91
CA GLU A 185 -16.27 -16.21 -23.30
C GLU A 185 -16.08 -14.70 -23.55
N ASP A 186 -16.58 -13.86 -22.67
CA ASP A 186 -16.38 -12.40 -22.76
C ASP A 186 -14.89 -12.04 -22.70
N LEU A 187 -14.12 -12.71 -21.82
CA LEU A 187 -12.66 -12.54 -21.75
C LEU A 187 -11.97 -12.99 -23.02
N TYR A 188 -12.39 -14.11 -23.60
CA TYR A 188 -11.87 -14.59 -24.87
C TYR A 188 -12.16 -13.59 -26.00
N ILE A 189 -13.38 -13.10 -26.11
CA ILE A 189 -13.75 -12.08 -27.09
C ILE A 189 -12.94 -10.79 -26.90
N ALA A 190 -12.74 -10.38 -25.62
CA ALA A 190 -12.00 -9.16 -25.30
C ALA A 190 -10.50 -9.26 -25.53
N PHE A 191 -9.87 -10.40 -25.27
CA PHE A 191 -8.41 -10.56 -25.21
C PHE A 191 -7.84 -11.70 -26.06
N GLY A 192 -8.63 -12.73 -26.40
CA GLY A 192 -8.16 -13.92 -27.11
C GLY A 192 -8.18 -13.77 -28.63
N ARG A 193 -9.19 -13.12 -29.18
CA ARG A 193 -9.49 -13.11 -30.62
C ARG A 193 -8.56 -12.21 -31.46
N ASP A 194 -7.90 -11.24 -30.83
CA ASP A 194 -7.03 -10.29 -31.52
C ASP A 194 -5.65 -10.27 -30.86
N LYS A 195 -4.62 -10.66 -31.61
CA LYS A 195 -3.23 -10.63 -31.11
C LYS A 195 -2.80 -9.26 -30.58
N ASN A 196 -3.40 -8.19 -31.09
CA ASN A 196 -3.14 -6.83 -30.59
C ASN A 196 -3.83 -6.54 -29.26
N ARG A 197 -4.74 -7.38 -28.77
CA ARG A 197 -5.47 -7.15 -27.51
C ARG A 197 -4.66 -7.52 -26.26
N VAL A 198 -3.69 -8.43 -26.37
CA VAL A 198 -2.70 -8.68 -25.31
C VAL A 198 -1.90 -7.39 -25.05
N SER A 199 -1.59 -6.63 -26.13
CA SER A 199 -0.95 -5.33 -26.01
C SER A 199 -1.78 -4.26 -25.25
N LYS A 200 -3.07 -4.50 -24.99
CA LYS A 200 -3.87 -3.60 -24.14
C LYS A 200 -3.49 -3.69 -22.67
N LEU A 201 -3.13 -4.89 -22.18
CA LEU A 201 -2.58 -5.05 -20.83
C LEU A 201 -1.23 -4.36 -20.71
N ASP A 202 -0.40 -4.40 -21.75
CA ASP A 202 0.86 -3.67 -21.80
C ASP A 202 0.63 -2.15 -21.82
N LYS A 203 -0.30 -1.68 -22.65
CA LYS A 203 -0.69 -0.26 -22.70
C LYS A 203 -1.35 0.22 -21.41
N ALA A 204 -1.99 -0.68 -20.67
CA ALA A 204 -2.53 -0.40 -19.35
C ALA A 204 -1.44 -0.36 -18.25
N CYS A 205 -0.16 -0.30 -18.62
CA CYS A 205 1.00 -0.28 -17.71
C CYS A 205 1.10 -1.50 -16.78
N LEU A 206 0.49 -2.63 -17.18
CA LEU A 206 0.50 -3.86 -16.38
C LEU A 206 1.67 -4.80 -16.74
N TYR A 207 2.41 -4.52 -17.82
CA TYR A 207 3.54 -5.34 -18.27
C TYR A 207 4.54 -5.65 -17.15
N TYR A 208 5.05 -4.60 -16.48
CA TYR A 208 6.01 -4.78 -15.40
C TYR A 208 5.42 -5.41 -14.14
N ALA A 209 4.10 -5.35 -13.99
CA ALA A 209 3.42 -5.94 -12.87
C ALA A 209 3.37 -7.47 -12.97
N TYR A 210 3.13 -8.01 -14.18
CA TYR A 210 3.01 -9.46 -14.37
C TYR A 210 4.32 -10.15 -14.79
N SER A 211 5.25 -9.47 -15.42
CA SER A 211 6.46 -10.08 -15.99
C SER A 211 7.40 -10.74 -14.95
N GLY A 212 7.21 -10.46 -13.66
CA GLY A 212 7.94 -11.11 -12.58
C GLY A 212 7.21 -12.28 -11.91
N ILE A 213 5.93 -12.50 -12.26
CA ILE A 213 5.06 -13.48 -11.59
C ILE A 213 4.53 -14.51 -12.58
N TYR A 214 4.24 -14.10 -13.83
CA TYR A 214 3.59 -14.93 -14.84
C TYR A 214 4.38 -14.96 -16.14
N GLU A 215 4.32 -16.10 -16.82
CA GLU A 215 4.95 -16.30 -18.13
C GLU A 215 4.18 -15.60 -19.25
N SER A 216 2.87 -15.43 -19.08
CA SER A 216 1.99 -14.83 -20.07
C SER A 216 1.02 -13.82 -19.45
N PRO A 217 0.78 -12.66 -20.11
CA PRO A 217 -0.24 -11.71 -19.65
C PRO A 217 -1.66 -12.31 -19.61
N LEU A 218 -1.93 -13.38 -20.36
CA LEU A 218 -3.23 -14.06 -20.33
C LEU A 218 -3.47 -14.77 -19.00
N GLU A 219 -2.43 -15.24 -18.33
CA GLU A 219 -2.53 -15.90 -17.02
C GLU A 219 -3.14 -14.97 -15.96
N LEU A 220 -2.91 -13.68 -16.07
CA LEU A 220 -3.53 -12.70 -15.16
C LEU A 220 -5.05 -12.69 -15.22
N LEU A 221 -5.64 -13.05 -16.35
CA LEU A 221 -7.08 -12.91 -16.57
C LEU A 221 -7.90 -13.82 -15.65
N HIS A 222 -7.31 -14.88 -15.08
CA HIS A 222 -7.98 -15.75 -14.12
C HIS A 222 -8.49 -14.97 -12.89
N TYR A 223 -7.79 -13.91 -12.47
CA TYR A 223 -8.20 -13.08 -11.34
C TYR A 223 -9.50 -12.30 -11.61
N SER A 224 -9.78 -11.98 -12.88
CA SER A 224 -10.96 -11.17 -13.23
C SER A 224 -12.29 -11.89 -12.93
N ILE A 225 -12.27 -13.22 -12.99
CA ILE A 225 -13.44 -14.07 -12.74
C ILE A 225 -13.30 -14.93 -11.48
N GLY A 226 -12.18 -14.83 -10.76
CA GLY A 226 -11.97 -15.55 -9.50
C GLY A 226 -11.83 -17.06 -9.64
N LYS A 227 -11.37 -17.56 -10.79
CA LYS A 227 -11.09 -18.97 -11.03
C LYS A 227 -9.64 -19.31 -10.70
N ASP A 228 -9.38 -20.59 -10.44
CA ASP A 228 -8.03 -21.15 -10.44
C ASP A 228 -7.36 -20.91 -11.79
N LYS A 229 -6.04 -20.70 -11.80
CA LYS A 229 -5.29 -20.37 -13.01
C LYS A 229 -5.37 -21.50 -14.06
N ASP A 230 -5.16 -22.75 -13.64
CA ASP A 230 -5.11 -23.88 -14.56
C ASP A 230 -6.49 -24.21 -15.12
N ASP A 231 -7.54 -24.16 -14.29
CA ASP A 231 -8.92 -24.29 -14.73
C ASP A 231 -9.32 -23.19 -15.71
N PHE A 232 -8.90 -21.95 -15.42
CA PHE A 232 -9.14 -20.83 -16.32
C PHE A 232 -8.47 -21.03 -17.68
N LEU A 233 -7.17 -21.36 -17.69
CA LEU A 233 -6.41 -21.55 -18.93
C LEU A 233 -6.99 -22.69 -19.76
N TYR A 234 -7.37 -23.81 -19.12
CA TYR A 234 -8.01 -24.94 -19.82
C TYR A 234 -9.29 -24.50 -20.53
N GLU A 235 -10.19 -23.83 -19.86
CA GLU A 235 -11.44 -23.33 -20.45
C GLU A 235 -11.17 -22.27 -21.54
N PHE A 236 -10.28 -21.33 -21.27
CA PHE A 236 -9.93 -20.25 -22.20
C PHE A 236 -9.36 -20.78 -23.52
N TYR A 237 -8.44 -21.75 -23.46
CA TYR A 237 -7.89 -22.39 -24.64
C TYR A 237 -8.89 -23.31 -25.33
N SER A 238 -9.84 -23.90 -24.61
CA SER A 238 -10.93 -24.66 -25.23
C SER A 238 -11.79 -23.76 -26.11
N TYR A 239 -12.11 -22.56 -25.66
CA TYR A 239 -12.79 -21.56 -26.51
C TYR A 239 -11.97 -21.18 -27.74
N MET A 240 -10.66 -20.99 -27.62
CA MET A 240 -9.77 -20.73 -28.77
C MET A 240 -9.86 -21.82 -29.82
N ASN A 241 -9.76 -23.09 -29.41
CA ASN A 241 -9.79 -24.24 -30.33
C ASN A 241 -11.14 -24.35 -31.05
N VAL A 242 -12.27 -24.16 -30.36
CA VAL A 242 -13.61 -24.20 -30.96
C VAL A 242 -13.78 -23.10 -32.00
N PHE A 243 -13.34 -21.87 -31.70
CA PHE A 243 -13.46 -20.75 -32.65
C PHE A 243 -12.51 -20.89 -33.86
N ASP A 244 -11.33 -21.43 -33.66
CA ASP A 244 -10.40 -21.70 -34.78
C ASP A 244 -10.93 -22.80 -35.71
N GLU A 245 -11.62 -23.81 -35.19
CA GLU A 245 -12.27 -24.84 -36.03
C GLU A 245 -13.47 -24.25 -36.78
N VAL A 246 -14.30 -23.44 -36.12
CA VAL A 246 -15.43 -22.78 -36.78
C VAL A 246 -14.93 -21.82 -37.86
N ALA A 247 -13.88 -21.03 -37.59
CA ALA A 247 -13.30 -20.11 -38.56
C ALA A 247 -12.65 -20.77 -39.77
N LYS A 248 -12.23 -22.05 -39.69
CA LYS A 248 -11.71 -22.83 -40.83
C LYS A 248 -12.81 -23.35 -41.73
N ASN A 249 -14.06 -23.37 -41.26
CA ASN A 249 -15.20 -23.92 -42.00
C ASN A 249 -16.07 -22.84 -42.66
N PHE A 250 -15.68 -21.57 -42.54
CA PHE A 250 -16.23 -20.42 -43.25
C PHE A 250 -15.17 -19.71 -44.07
#